data_88db10a4c4bcaf24aa1aaed24ae12f34
#
_entry.id   88db10a4c4bcaf24aa1aaed24ae12f34
#
_cell.length_a   1.000
_cell.length_b   1.000
_cell.length_c   1.000
_cell.angle_alpha   90.00
_cell.angle_beta   90.00
_cell.angle_gamma   90.00
#
_symmetry.space_group_name_H-M   'P 1'
#
loop_
_entity.id
_entity.type
_entity.pdbx_description
1 polymer ?
#
loop_
_entity_poly.entity_id
_entity_poly.type
_entity_poly.pdbx_seq_one_letter_code
_entity_poly.pdbx_strand_id
1 'polypeptide(L)'
;MAIALSTIPPASLDYCTERPFASRSRALEALHLENDMLLKKAAPFLLSSVFYLSQALPGIALADVKIGVITSSTGPIALVGIPQKNSVALMPSEIGGQKVRYIHFDDGSDPTASVKAFKKLIDEEHVDAIIGPSGSPNAMGVIQFAAESGTPMLAPTGSAAVVLPMTEQKKWVFKTTQNDDLIAEALVEHMAKAGVKTLGFLGTADPYGENWAKVMHALAERHGIKITANERFQRQDTSMTGQGLKVLMAKPDAVLIAAPGSSSVMPQTTLADQGYKGQIYQTHGAALDPFLKLGGKKVEGTILAASLMLVIDEVDDSHPSKAIAADYIDRYKERYGEAPATFGANVYDAGLLLERAIPEAEKTAQPGTAAFRAALRDALEKTEELAATQGVYNMTPEDHSGFDERGRELITVKNGQWALLKD
;
A
#
# COMPACT_ATOMS: atom_id res chain seq x y z
N MET A 1 50.64 10.92 -31.54
CA MET A 1 51.29 9.75 -32.15
C MET A 1 50.14 8.90 -32.68
N ALA A 2 49.69 9.19 -33.86
CA ALA A 2 50.08 8.74 -35.20
C ALA A 2 49.65 7.30 -35.41
N ILE A 3 48.52 7.15 -36.15
CA ILE A 3 48.40 6.59 -37.52
C ILE A 3 48.39 5.05 -37.55
N ALA A 4 47.41 4.36 -38.12
CA ALA A 4 47.26 4.14 -39.52
C ALA A 4 45.92 3.51 -39.95
N LEU A 5 45.39 4.02 -41.04
CA LEU A 5 44.39 3.51 -41.98
C LEU A 5 44.97 2.41 -42.87
N SER A 6 44.16 1.46 -43.35
CA SER A 6 44.28 0.86 -44.70
C SER A 6 42.99 0.10 -45.00
N THR A 7 42.16 0.53 -45.89
CA THR A 7 42.08 0.51 -47.36
C THR A 7 41.51 -0.79 -47.94
N ILE A 8 40.36 -0.58 -48.61
CA ILE A 8 39.63 -1.45 -49.56
C ILE A 8 40.45 -1.59 -50.85
N PRO A 9 40.26 -2.65 -51.67
CA PRO A 9 39.80 -2.34 -53.03
C PRO A 9 38.77 -3.33 -53.64
N PRO A 10 38.31 -3.02 -54.88
CA PRO A 10 37.02 -3.40 -55.39
C PRO A 10 37.01 -4.35 -56.59
N ALA A 11 35.79 -4.78 -56.95
CA ALA A 11 35.23 -5.06 -58.28
C ALA A 11 35.91 -5.98 -59.30
N SER A 12 35.12 -6.84 -59.93
CA SER A 12 35.05 -6.87 -61.41
C SER A 12 33.78 -7.59 -61.92
N LEU A 13 33.13 -6.91 -62.82
CA LEU A 13 32.13 -7.38 -63.80
C LEU A 13 32.78 -8.20 -64.88
N ASP A 14 31.98 -9.13 -65.48
CA ASP A 14 31.96 -9.44 -66.93
C ASP A 14 30.83 -10.43 -67.21
N TYR A 15 29.88 -10.09 -67.96
CA TYR A 15 29.45 -9.93 -69.33
C TYR A 15 29.25 -11.22 -70.10
N CYS A 16 27.98 -11.34 -70.61
CA CYS A 16 27.52 -11.89 -71.95
C CYS A 16 27.63 -13.33 -72.28
N THR A 17 26.56 -13.95 -72.73
CA THR A 17 26.17 -13.98 -74.15
C THR A 17 24.80 -14.65 -74.42
N GLU A 18 24.21 -14.26 -75.54
CA GLU A 18 22.88 -14.45 -76.06
C GLU A 18 22.60 -15.79 -76.77
N ARG A 19 21.25 -16.18 -76.70
CA ARG A 19 20.34 -16.64 -77.78
C ARG A 19 20.34 -18.14 -78.23
N PRO A 20 19.29 -18.64 -78.97
CA PRO A 20 18.02 -18.02 -79.41
C PRO A 20 16.74 -18.91 -79.28
N PHE A 21 15.60 -18.21 -79.53
CA PHE A 21 14.24 -18.67 -79.83
C PHE A 21 14.03 -19.91 -80.70
N ALA A 22 13.10 -20.83 -80.35
CA ALA A 22 12.23 -21.54 -81.26
C ALA A 22 11.00 -22.20 -80.57
N SER A 23 9.89 -21.94 -81.21
CA SER A 23 8.58 -22.64 -81.27
C SER A 23 7.70 -22.76 -80.03
N ARG A 24 6.89 -21.76 -79.86
CA ARG A 24 5.51 -21.81 -79.27
C ARG A 24 4.61 -22.46 -80.32
N SER A 25 3.93 -23.58 -80.02
CA SER A 25 2.54 -23.83 -80.46
C SER A 25 1.95 -25.22 -80.11
N ARG A 26 2.65 -26.11 -79.38
CA ARG A 26 2.03 -27.41 -79.02
C ARG A 26 1.93 -27.68 -77.48
N ALA A 27 2.30 -26.73 -76.67
CA ALA A 27 2.28 -26.89 -75.24
C ALA A 27 0.99 -26.34 -74.52
N LEU A 28 0.13 -25.65 -75.25
CA LEU A 28 -1.07 -24.98 -74.64
C LEU A 28 -2.31 -25.89 -74.63
N GLU A 29 -2.41 -26.95 -75.38
CA GLU A 29 -3.58 -27.85 -75.33
C GLU A 29 -3.45 -28.98 -74.31
N ALA A 30 -2.24 -29.37 -73.95
CA ALA A 30 -2.00 -30.40 -72.92
C ALA A 30 -2.18 -29.85 -71.48
N LEU A 31 -2.00 -28.57 -71.29
CA LEU A 31 -2.14 -27.91 -69.96
C LEU A 31 -3.58 -27.64 -69.52
N HIS A 32 -4.56 -27.66 -70.39
CA HIS A 32 -5.97 -27.43 -70.05
C HIS A 32 -6.70 -28.68 -69.56
N LEU A 33 -6.28 -29.88 -69.93
CA LEU A 33 -6.89 -31.15 -69.51
C LEU A 33 -6.35 -31.68 -68.18
N GLU A 34 -5.12 -31.35 -67.81
CA GLU A 34 -4.58 -31.70 -66.49
C GLU A 34 -5.05 -30.77 -65.35
N ASN A 35 -5.33 -29.48 -65.63
CA ASN A 35 -5.81 -28.55 -64.62
C ASN A 35 -7.27 -28.82 -64.19
N ASP A 36 -8.12 -29.35 -65.04
CA ASP A 36 -9.52 -29.64 -64.70
C ASP A 36 -9.66 -30.92 -63.84
N MET A 37 -8.68 -31.82 -63.89
CA MET A 37 -8.69 -33.03 -63.06
C MET A 37 -8.04 -32.80 -61.70
N LEU A 38 -7.12 -31.82 -61.58
CA LEU A 38 -6.50 -31.41 -60.31
C LEU A 38 -7.42 -30.51 -59.46
N LEU A 39 -8.25 -29.64 -60.10
CA LEU A 39 -9.21 -28.80 -59.42
C LEU A 39 -10.38 -29.58 -58.82
N LYS A 40 -10.81 -30.71 -59.45
CA LYS A 40 -11.90 -31.53 -58.92
C LYS A 40 -11.49 -32.46 -57.76
N LYS A 41 -10.18 -32.70 -57.59
CA LYS A 41 -9.66 -33.52 -56.47
C LYS A 41 -9.16 -32.69 -55.28
N ALA A 42 -8.98 -31.36 -55.42
CA ALA A 42 -8.51 -30.46 -54.36
C ALA A 42 -9.64 -29.79 -53.58
N ALA A 43 -10.88 -29.79 -54.11
CA ALA A 43 -11.99 -29.12 -53.49
C ALA A 43 -12.40 -29.62 -52.08
N PRO A 44 -12.35 -30.94 -51.77
CA PRO A 44 -12.66 -31.40 -50.42
C PRO A 44 -11.56 -31.16 -49.38
N PHE A 45 -10.30 -30.98 -49.83
CA PHE A 45 -9.18 -30.75 -48.89
C PHE A 45 -9.02 -29.28 -48.49
N LEU A 46 -9.42 -28.33 -49.29
CA LEU A 46 -9.38 -26.90 -48.97
C LEU A 46 -10.50 -26.48 -48.01
N LEU A 47 -11.68 -27.13 -48.03
CA LEU A 47 -12.73 -26.85 -47.07
C LEU A 47 -12.45 -27.45 -45.66
N SER A 48 -11.69 -28.58 -45.59
CA SER A 48 -11.29 -29.16 -44.32
C SER A 48 -10.19 -28.36 -43.62
N SER A 49 -9.27 -27.73 -44.36
CA SER A 49 -8.18 -26.93 -43.77
C SER A 49 -8.61 -25.57 -43.24
N VAL A 50 -9.68 -24.98 -43.79
CA VAL A 50 -10.27 -23.74 -43.29
C VAL A 50 -11.04 -23.99 -41.97
N PHE A 51 -11.64 -25.19 -41.81
CA PHE A 51 -12.37 -25.52 -40.58
C PHE A 51 -11.44 -25.92 -39.40
N TYR A 52 -10.21 -26.37 -39.68
CA TYR A 52 -9.21 -26.65 -38.62
C TYR A 52 -8.37 -25.44 -38.24
N LEU A 53 -8.33 -24.37 -39.08
CA LEU A 53 -7.61 -23.13 -38.74
C LEU A 53 -8.43 -22.20 -37.86
N SER A 54 -9.75 -22.40 -37.75
CA SER A 54 -10.63 -21.59 -36.86
C SER A 54 -10.67 -22.09 -35.42
N GLN A 55 -10.01 -23.21 -35.06
CA GLN A 55 -10.00 -23.73 -33.67
C GLN A 55 -8.66 -23.52 -32.93
N ALA A 56 -7.67 -22.89 -33.54
CA ALA A 56 -6.39 -22.60 -32.91
C ALA A 56 -6.10 -21.09 -32.90
N LEU A 57 -7.07 -20.29 -32.48
CA LEU A 57 -6.68 -19.06 -31.79
C LEU A 57 -6.25 -19.52 -30.40
N PRO A 58 -4.96 -19.45 -30.05
CA PRO A 58 -4.57 -19.57 -28.66
C PRO A 58 -5.40 -18.50 -27.95
N GLY A 59 -6.29 -18.92 -27.05
CA GLY A 59 -6.84 -17.97 -26.11
C GLY A 59 -5.63 -17.20 -25.58
N ILE A 60 -5.58 -15.90 -25.77
CA ILE A 60 -4.55 -15.07 -25.16
C ILE A 60 -4.69 -15.37 -23.68
N ALA A 61 -3.81 -16.21 -23.14
CA ALA A 61 -3.73 -16.42 -21.71
C ALA A 61 -3.41 -15.04 -21.14
N LEU A 62 -4.42 -14.38 -20.59
CA LEU A 62 -4.23 -13.12 -19.93
C LEU A 62 -3.21 -13.36 -18.80
N ALA A 63 -2.18 -12.53 -18.73
CA ALA A 63 -1.15 -12.68 -17.72
C ALA A 63 -1.77 -12.42 -16.33
N ASP A 64 -1.46 -13.29 -15.36
CA ASP A 64 -1.89 -13.07 -13.96
C ASP A 64 -1.40 -11.69 -13.48
N VAL A 65 -2.24 -10.95 -12.76
CA VAL A 65 -1.81 -9.76 -12.02
C VAL A 65 -1.01 -10.22 -10.80
N LYS A 66 0.21 -9.74 -10.66
CA LYS A 66 1.09 -10.09 -9.55
C LYS A 66 1.20 -8.93 -8.57
N ILE A 67 0.83 -9.16 -7.32
CA ILE A 67 0.92 -8.18 -6.25
C ILE A 67 1.96 -8.63 -5.23
N GLY A 68 3.03 -7.85 -5.09
CA GLY A 68 3.99 -8.02 -4.01
C GLY A 68 3.39 -7.59 -2.67
N VAL A 69 3.75 -8.27 -1.59
CA VAL A 69 3.32 -7.89 -0.24
C VAL A 69 4.54 -7.93 0.67
N ILE A 70 4.83 -6.80 1.34
CA ILE A 70 5.89 -6.72 2.34
C ILE A 70 5.28 -6.33 3.68
N THR A 71 5.37 -7.21 4.67
CA THR A 71 4.89 -6.90 6.02
C THR A 71 5.98 -7.15 7.07
N SER A 72 5.92 -6.39 8.16
CA SER A 72 6.78 -6.62 9.34
C SER A 72 6.12 -7.63 10.28
N SER A 73 5.98 -8.90 9.83
CA SER A 73 5.30 -9.95 10.61
C SER A 73 6.15 -10.46 11.78
N THR A 74 7.43 -10.09 11.82
CA THR A 74 8.35 -10.32 12.93
C THR A 74 9.04 -9.02 13.33
N GLY A 75 9.77 -9.03 14.47
CA GLY A 75 10.49 -7.87 14.97
C GLY A 75 9.62 -6.87 15.77
N PRO A 76 10.12 -5.64 16.03
CA PRO A 76 9.51 -4.68 16.95
C PRO A 76 8.08 -4.23 16.63
N ILE A 77 7.65 -4.30 15.38
CA ILE A 77 6.29 -3.96 14.98
C ILE A 77 5.47 -5.16 14.48
N ALA A 78 5.79 -6.38 14.95
CA ALA A 78 5.07 -7.58 14.58
C ALA A 78 3.55 -7.50 14.86
N LEU A 79 3.15 -6.81 15.94
CA LEU A 79 1.73 -6.57 16.26
C LEU A 79 1.00 -5.72 15.21
N VAL A 80 1.75 -4.98 14.38
CA VAL A 80 1.22 -4.26 13.20
C VAL A 80 1.22 -5.19 11.98
N GLY A 81 2.32 -5.87 11.72
CA GLY A 81 2.52 -6.63 10.50
C GLY A 81 1.78 -7.98 10.43
N ILE A 82 1.55 -8.64 11.57
CA ILE A 82 0.81 -9.92 11.60
C ILE A 82 -0.63 -9.76 11.07
N PRO A 83 -1.47 -8.85 11.60
CA PRO A 83 -2.82 -8.66 11.05
C PRO A 83 -2.80 -8.17 9.60
N GLN A 84 -1.79 -7.41 9.18
CA GLN A 84 -1.61 -7.01 7.79
C GLN A 84 -1.38 -8.22 6.87
N LYS A 85 -0.45 -9.11 7.25
CA LYS A 85 -0.22 -10.38 6.54
C LYS A 85 -1.48 -11.24 6.47
N ASN A 86 -2.19 -11.36 7.59
CA ASN A 86 -3.39 -12.17 7.68
C ASN A 86 -4.48 -11.67 6.73
N SER A 87 -4.64 -10.36 6.57
CA SER A 87 -5.66 -9.76 5.71
C SER A 87 -5.47 -10.05 4.23
N VAL A 88 -4.24 -10.32 3.78
CA VAL A 88 -3.98 -10.73 2.40
C VAL A 88 -4.77 -11.98 1.99
N ALA A 89 -4.96 -12.90 2.92
CA ALA A 89 -5.72 -14.14 2.67
C ALA A 89 -7.25 -13.93 2.56
N LEU A 90 -7.73 -12.72 2.82
CA LEU A 90 -9.14 -12.31 2.66
C LEU A 90 -9.38 -11.52 1.38
N MET A 91 -8.31 -11.15 0.67
CA MET A 91 -8.39 -10.43 -0.60
C MET A 91 -8.83 -11.37 -1.74
N PRO A 92 -9.43 -10.82 -2.81
CA PRO A 92 -9.86 -11.63 -3.94
C PRO A 92 -8.67 -12.23 -4.68
N SER A 93 -8.79 -13.49 -5.10
CA SER A 93 -7.83 -14.17 -5.98
C SER A 93 -8.13 -13.96 -7.48
N GLU A 94 -9.20 -13.22 -7.78
CA GLU A 94 -9.62 -12.83 -9.13
C GLU A 94 -10.26 -11.44 -9.08
N ILE A 95 -9.84 -10.57 -9.99
CA ILE A 95 -10.36 -9.20 -10.14
C ILE A 95 -10.62 -8.95 -11.62
N GLY A 96 -11.83 -8.53 -11.98
CA GLY A 96 -12.16 -8.23 -13.39
C GLY A 96 -12.02 -9.42 -14.35
N GLY A 97 -12.06 -10.66 -13.85
CA GLY A 97 -11.81 -11.89 -14.64
C GLY A 97 -10.33 -12.27 -14.75
N GLN A 98 -9.42 -11.49 -14.15
CA GLN A 98 -7.99 -11.75 -14.09
C GLN A 98 -7.62 -12.43 -12.77
N LYS A 99 -6.78 -13.46 -12.84
CA LYS A 99 -6.19 -14.05 -11.64
C LYS A 99 -5.23 -13.09 -10.98
N VAL A 100 -5.31 -12.99 -9.66
CA VAL A 100 -4.41 -12.18 -8.84
C VAL A 100 -3.58 -13.10 -7.96
N ARG A 101 -2.25 -12.91 -7.98
CA ARG A 101 -1.29 -13.65 -7.16
C ARG A 101 -0.62 -12.72 -6.18
N TYR A 102 -0.70 -13.04 -4.90
CA TYR A 102 -0.01 -12.30 -3.84
C TYR A 102 1.29 -13.02 -3.46
N ILE A 103 2.41 -12.28 -3.51
CA ILE A 103 3.76 -12.79 -3.22
C ILE A 103 4.26 -12.06 -1.97
N HIS A 104 4.34 -12.78 -0.85
CA HIS A 104 4.59 -12.19 0.47
C HIS A 104 6.04 -12.38 0.93
N PHE A 105 6.62 -11.29 1.48
CA PHE A 105 7.88 -11.27 2.22
C PHE A 105 7.71 -10.63 3.60
N ASP A 106 8.37 -11.18 4.60
CA ASP A 106 8.53 -10.58 5.93
C ASP A 106 9.85 -9.80 5.96
N ASP A 107 9.79 -8.51 6.31
CA ASP A 107 10.98 -7.66 6.43
C ASP A 107 11.58 -7.63 7.85
N GLY A 108 10.99 -8.34 8.81
CA GLY A 108 11.47 -8.40 10.19
C GLY A 108 11.49 -7.03 10.89
N SER A 109 10.73 -6.06 10.42
CA SER A 109 10.76 -4.66 10.87
C SER A 109 12.09 -3.93 10.56
N ASP A 110 12.89 -4.44 9.62
CA ASP A 110 14.20 -3.90 9.22
C ASP A 110 14.09 -3.17 7.87
N PRO A 111 14.41 -1.86 7.79
CA PRO A 111 14.35 -1.11 6.53
C PRO A 111 15.27 -1.65 5.43
N THR A 112 16.43 -2.24 5.81
CA THR A 112 17.35 -2.84 4.83
C THR A 112 16.77 -4.12 4.23
N ALA A 113 16.10 -4.93 5.07
CA ALA A 113 15.39 -6.12 4.60
C ALA A 113 14.21 -5.73 3.70
N SER A 114 13.49 -4.64 4.01
CA SER A 114 12.43 -4.12 3.14
C SER A 114 12.95 -3.75 1.75
N VAL A 115 14.11 -3.08 1.66
CA VAL A 115 14.74 -2.75 0.37
C VAL A 115 15.09 -4.01 -0.41
N LYS A 116 15.63 -5.03 0.26
CA LYS A 116 15.95 -6.32 -0.41
C LYS A 116 14.70 -7.02 -0.91
N ALA A 117 13.64 -7.09 -0.09
CA ALA A 117 12.37 -7.68 -0.46
C ALA A 117 11.71 -6.93 -1.62
N PHE A 118 11.74 -5.59 -1.58
CA PHE A 118 11.18 -4.73 -2.62
C PHE A 118 11.88 -4.98 -3.97
N LYS A 119 13.22 -4.96 -3.99
CA LYS A 119 13.99 -5.26 -5.20
C LYS A 119 13.70 -6.65 -5.74
N LYS A 120 13.62 -7.67 -4.87
CA LYS A 120 13.28 -9.02 -5.30
C LYS A 120 11.92 -9.09 -5.97
N LEU A 121 10.91 -8.38 -5.42
CA LEU A 121 9.57 -8.32 -6.01
C LEU A 121 9.57 -7.69 -7.40
N ILE A 122 10.35 -6.62 -7.63
CA ILE A 122 10.40 -5.95 -8.94
C ILE A 122 11.33 -6.68 -9.93
N ASP A 123 12.50 -7.12 -9.50
CA ASP A 123 13.56 -7.62 -10.41
C ASP A 123 13.37 -9.11 -10.76
N GLU A 124 12.90 -9.94 -9.80
CA GLU A 124 12.76 -11.38 -9.97
C GLU A 124 11.30 -11.81 -10.20
N GLU A 125 10.37 -11.27 -9.41
CA GLU A 125 8.95 -11.65 -9.48
C GLU A 125 8.17 -10.84 -10.52
N HIS A 126 8.67 -9.66 -10.90
CA HIS A 126 8.05 -8.76 -11.89
C HIS A 126 6.61 -8.40 -11.52
N VAL A 127 6.41 -7.90 -10.30
CA VAL A 127 5.09 -7.55 -9.78
C VAL A 127 4.52 -6.28 -10.42
N ASP A 128 3.19 -6.19 -10.47
CA ASP A 128 2.44 -5.05 -11.03
C ASP A 128 2.20 -3.95 -10.00
N ALA A 129 2.09 -4.31 -8.72
CA ALA A 129 2.01 -3.38 -7.60
C ALA A 129 2.60 -4.02 -6.33
N ILE A 130 2.86 -3.20 -5.30
CA ILE A 130 3.34 -3.68 -4.00
C ILE A 130 2.47 -3.10 -2.90
N ILE A 131 1.97 -3.96 -2.00
CA ILE A 131 1.32 -3.58 -0.74
C ILE A 131 2.37 -3.66 0.37
N GLY A 132 2.55 -2.59 1.11
CA GLY A 132 3.60 -2.50 2.12
C GLY A 132 4.70 -1.51 1.75
N PRO A 133 5.80 -1.46 2.54
CA PRO A 133 6.02 -2.11 3.84
C PRO A 133 5.18 -1.56 4.99
N SER A 134 5.13 -2.30 6.12
CA SER A 134 4.31 -1.96 7.30
C SER A 134 4.77 -0.72 8.06
N GLY A 135 6.06 -0.50 8.15
CA GLY A 135 6.65 0.57 8.97
C GLY A 135 7.00 1.81 8.18
N SER A 136 6.83 3.01 8.76
CA SER A 136 7.20 4.27 8.10
C SER A 136 8.68 4.34 7.72
N PRO A 137 9.66 3.92 8.57
CA PRO A 137 11.06 3.83 8.16
C PRO A 137 11.29 2.90 6.97
N ASN A 138 10.59 1.76 6.96
CA ASN A 138 10.64 0.74 5.92
C ASN A 138 10.11 1.29 4.59
N ALA A 139 8.93 1.93 4.62
CA ALA A 139 8.30 2.54 3.46
C ALA A 139 9.15 3.68 2.89
N MET A 140 9.68 4.58 3.74
CA MET A 140 10.57 5.67 3.31
C MET A 140 11.81 5.14 2.57
N GLY A 141 12.35 4.00 3.00
CA GLY A 141 13.55 3.38 2.39
C GLY A 141 13.34 2.82 0.99
N VAL A 142 12.08 2.63 0.55
CA VAL A 142 11.76 1.99 -0.75
C VAL A 142 11.10 2.92 -1.76
N ILE A 143 10.74 4.16 -1.40
CA ILE A 143 10.09 5.14 -2.30
C ILE A 143 10.85 5.32 -3.60
N GLN A 144 12.17 5.47 -3.53
CA GLN A 144 13.03 5.62 -4.69
C GLN A 144 12.87 4.43 -5.66
N PHE A 145 12.83 3.21 -5.16
CA PHE A 145 12.75 2.00 -6.00
C PHE A 145 11.37 1.82 -6.62
N ALA A 146 10.30 2.26 -5.94
CA ALA A 146 8.96 2.32 -6.52
C ALA A 146 8.95 3.24 -7.75
N ALA A 147 9.54 4.42 -7.63
CA ALA A 147 9.65 5.40 -8.72
C ALA A 147 10.55 4.91 -9.87
N GLU A 148 11.74 4.39 -9.56
CA GLU A 148 12.70 3.91 -10.56
C GLU A 148 12.15 2.74 -11.39
N SER A 149 11.39 1.84 -10.76
CA SER A 149 10.76 0.70 -11.44
C SER A 149 9.41 1.03 -12.09
N GLY A 150 8.84 2.20 -11.76
CA GLY A 150 7.48 2.55 -12.16
C GLY A 150 6.46 1.53 -11.62
N THR A 151 6.61 1.10 -10.36
CA THR A 151 5.71 0.14 -9.70
C THR A 151 4.92 0.84 -8.61
N PRO A 152 3.57 0.90 -8.68
CA PRO A 152 2.75 1.48 -7.63
C PRO A 152 2.94 0.75 -6.29
N MET A 153 3.09 1.52 -5.21
CA MET A 153 3.22 1.03 -3.84
C MET A 153 2.07 1.56 -2.98
N LEU A 154 1.31 0.66 -2.37
CA LEU A 154 0.23 0.99 -1.44
C LEU A 154 0.76 0.76 -0.02
N ALA A 155 1.12 1.84 0.68
CA ALA A 155 1.82 1.80 1.97
C ALA A 155 0.84 1.87 3.15
N PRO A 156 0.68 0.81 3.94
CA PRO A 156 -0.17 0.78 5.14
C PRO A 156 0.56 1.39 6.35
N THR A 157 1.07 2.62 6.20
CA THR A 157 1.91 3.30 7.20
C THR A 157 1.31 4.63 7.63
N GLY A 158 1.51 5.03 8.90
CA GLY A 158 0.94 6.26 9.44
C GLY A 158 1.55 7.54 8.88
N SER A 159 2.88 7.60 8.72
CA SER A 159 3.57 8.83 8.37
C SER A 159 3.10 9.41 7.02
N ALA A 160 2.60 10.64 7.04
CA ALA A 160 2.28 11.40 5.84
C ALA A 160 3.53 11.68 4.98
N ALA A 161 4.73 11.63 5.58
CA ALA A 161 5.97 11.87 4.86
C ALA A 161 6.26 10.87 3.72
N VAL A 162 5.57 9.72 3.69
CA VAL A 162 5.72 8.76 2.57
C VAL A 162 5.06 9.25 1.29
N VAL A 163 4.04 10.10 1.37
CA VAL A 163 3.32 10.69 0.23
C VAL A 163 3.46 12.20 0.13
N LEU A 164 3.69 12.91 1.25
CA LEU A 164 3.76 14.38 1.29
C LEU A 164 5.16 14.90 1.69
N PRO A 165 5.57 16.10 1.21
CA PRO A 165 4.96 16.77 0.07
C PRO A 165 5.09 15.93 -1.20
N MET A 166 4.15 16.03 -2.14
CA MET A 166 4.20 15.31 -3.41
C MET A 166 5.47 15.63 -4.17
N THR A 167 6.12 14.61 -4.72
CA THR A 167 7.33 14.70 -5.55
C THR A 167 7.25 13.69 -6.69
N GLU A 168 8.11 13.80 -7.69
CA GLU A 168 8.18 12.84 -8.79
C GLU A 168 8.31 11.37 -8.32
N GLN A 169 9.07 11.13 -7.24
CA GLN A 169 9.21 9.79 -6.68
C GLN A 169 7.93 9.32 -5.98
N LYS A 170 7.27 10.21 -5.24
CA LYS A 170 6.08 9.88 -4.44
C LYS A 170 4.81 9.71 -5.27
N LYS A 171 4.82 10.09 -6.55
CA LYS A 171 3.73 9.76 -7.50
C LYS A 171 3.45 8.26 -7.60
N TRP A 172 4.39 7.42 -7.20
CA TRP A 172 4.27 5.96 -7.22
C TRP A 172 3.86 5.37 -5.88
N VAL A 173 3.59 6.22 -4.87
CA VAL A 173 3.28 5.80 -3.51
C VAL A 173 1.89 6.29 -3.11
N PHE A 174 1.06 5.36 -2.68
CA PHE A 174 -0.28 5.60 -2.13
C PHE A 174 -0.30 5.17 -0.67
N LYS A 175 -1.17 5.77 0.14
CA LYS A 175 -1.39 5.34 1.51
C LYS A 175 -2.74 4.66 1.67
N THR A 176 -2.78 3.68 2.56
CA THR A 176 -4.00 2.96 2.92
C THR A 176 -4.33 3.11 4.41
N THR A 177 -3.76 4.14 5.02
CA THR A 177 -4.10 4.57 6.38
C THR A 177 -4.15 6.10 6.42
N GLN A 178 -4.88 6.64 7.37
CA GLN A 178 -5.04 8.08 7.57
C GLN A 178 -3.68 8.77 7.69
N ASN A 179 -3.60 9.99 7.21
CA ASN A 179 -2.43 10.84 7.45
C ASN A 179 -2.37 11.26 8.92
N ASP A 180 -1.15 11.40 9.44
CA ASP A 180 -0.91 11.82 10.82
C ASP A 180 -1.56 13.18 11.13
N ASP A 181 -1.63 14.11 10.16
CA ASP A 181 -2.27 15.42 10.30
C ASP A 181 -3.79 15.30 10.49
N LEU A 182 -4.47 14.46 9.73
CA LEU A 182 -5.91 14.20 9.89
C LEU A 182 -6.23 13.68 11.32
N ILE A 183 -5.42 12.75 11.81
CA ILE A 183 -5.58 12.19 13.16
C ILE A 183 -5.21 13.20 14.24
N ALA A 184 -4.11 13.93 14.04
CA ALA A 184 -3.62 14.92 14.98
C ALA A 184 -4.60 16.11 15.14
N GLU A 185 -5.27 16.54 14.08
CA GLU A 185 -6.29 17.60 14.11
C GLU A 185 -7.39 17.22 15.11
N ALA A 186 -7.97 16.00 15.01
CA ALA A 186 -9.00 15.54 15.97
C ALA A 186 -8.50 15.55 17.41
N LEU A 187 -7.25 15.12 17.63
CA LEU A 187 -6.68 15.13 19.00
C LEU A 187 -6.47 16.53 19.52
N VAL A 188 -5.97 17.45 18.71
CA VAL A 188 -5.70 18.84 19.15
C VAL A 188 -7.00 19.61 19.34
N GLU A 189 -8.01 19.40 18.50
CA GLU A 189 -9.36 19.95 18.70
C GLU A 189 -9.96 19.50 20.04
N HIS A 190 -9.86 18.21 20.35
CA HIS A 190 -10.30 17.68 21.64
C HIS A 190 -9.49 18.26 22.80
N MET A 191 -8.15 18.34 22.70
CA MET A 191 -7.29 18.95 23.70
C MET A 191 -7.69 20.41 23.97
N ALA A 192 -7.96 21.19 22.92
CA ALA A 192 -8.38 22.58 23.04
C ALA A 192 -9.73 22.72 23.71
N LYS A 193 -10.72 21.90 23.34
CA LYS A 193 -12.05 21.84 24.00
C LYS A 193 -11.93 21.44 25.49
N ALA A 194 -11.03 20.51 25.81
CA ALA A 194 -10.77 20.08 27.20
C ALA A 194 -9.94 21.10 28.01
N GLY A 195 -9.54 22.23 27.42
CA GLY A 195 -8.82 23.29 28.10
C GLY A 195 -7.32 23.05 28.30
N VAL A 196 -6.72 22.05 27.60
CA VAL A 196 -5.28 21.79 27.62
C VAL A 196 -4.52 23.03 27.16
N LYS A 197 -3.52 23.47 27.93
CA LYS A 197 -2.63 24.60 27.59
C LYS A 197 -1.19 24.17 27.38
N THR A 198 -0.80 23.04 27.99
CA THR A 198 0.56 22.53 27.91
C THR A 198 0.57 21.06 27.56
N LEU A 199 1.46 20.68 26.63
CA LEU A 199 1.56 19.32 26.11
C LEU A 199 3.00 18.79 26.28
N GLY A 200 3.13 17.58 26.81
CA GLY A 200 4.34 16.77 26.70
C GLY A 200 4.25 15.87 25.48
N PHE A 201 5.33 15.76 24.71
CA PHE A 201 5.42 14.86 23.58
C PHE A 201 6.49 13.77 23.82
N LEU A 202 6.11 12.52 23.60
CA LEU A 202 7.00 11.36 23.60
C LEU A 202 6.85 10.63 22.27
N GLY A 203 7.88 10.66 21.42
CA GLY A 203 7.83 10.01 20.10
C GLY A 203 8.98 9.05 19.84
N THR A 204 8.76 8.06 18.97
CA THR A 204 9.86 7.22 18.48
C THR A 204 10.89 8.06 17.71
N ALA A 205 12.19 7.72 17.87
CA ALA A 205 13.30 8.38 17.17
C ALA A 205 13.47 7.81 15.75
N ASP A 206 12.41 7.91 14.95
CA ASP A 206 12.35 7.41 13.58
C ASP A 206 11.37 8.25 12.74
N PRO A 207 11.26 8.03 11.42
CA PRO A 207 10.37 8.80 10.55
C PRO A 207 8.91 8.89 11.01
N TYR A 208 8.39 7.90 11.75
CA TYR A 208 7.03 7.96 12.33
C TYR A 208 6.94 9.03 13.43
N GLY A 209 7.78 8.90 14.46
CA GLY A 209 7.75 9.84 15.60
C GLY A 209 8.16 11.26 15.21
N GLU A 210 9.10 11.42 14.26
CA GLU A 210 9.52 12.74 13.79
C GLU A 210 8.42 13.45 12.97
N ASN A 211 7.68 12.70 12.13
CA ASN A 211 6.52 13.29 11.44
C ASN A 211 5.45 13.73 12.42
N TRP A 212 5.14 12.90 13.42
CA TRP A 212 4.20 13.25 14.49
C TRP A 212 4.63 14.49 15.26
N ALA A 213 5.93 14.59 15.63
CA ALA A 213 6.45 15.78 16.30
C ALA A 213 6.25 17.04 15.46
N LYS A 214 6.59 16.98 14.16
CA LYS A 214 6.41 18.10 13.24
C LYS A 214 4.96 18.54 13.13
N VAL A 215 4.04 17.59 12.94
CA VAL A 215 2.59 17.85 12.82
C VAL A 215 2.06 18.44 14.12
N MET A 216 2.39 17.85 15.27
CA MET A 216 1.93 18.32 16.57
C MET A 216 2.45 19.71 16.94
N HIS A 217 3.70 20.03 16.59
CA HIS A 217 4.21 21.39 16.80
C HIS A 217 3.39 22.44 16.04
N ALA A 218 3.09 22.19 14.76
CA ALA A 218 2.31 23.11 13.94
C ALA A 218 0.86 23.25 14.42
N LEU A 219 0.21 22.12 14.79
CA LEU A 219 -1.18 22.12 15.26
C LEU A 219 -1.31 22.73 16.66
N ALA A 220 -0.43 22.37 17.59
CA ALA A 220 -0.44 22.91 18.96
C ALA A 220 -0.27 24.43 18.96
N GLU A 221 0.64 24.95 18.12
CA GLU A 221 0.84 26.40 17.96
C GLU A 221 -0.43 27.10 17.47
N ARG A 222 -1.12 26.54 16.45
CA ARG A 222 -2.39 27.08 15.94
C ARG A 222 -3.50 27.13 16.98
N HIS A 223 -3.52 26.17 17.92
CA HIS A 223 -4.54 26.09 18.97
C HIS A 223 -4.09 26.68 20.31
N GLY A 224 -2.94 27.36 20.35
CA GLY A 224 -2.42 28.00 21.56
C GLY A 224 -2.00 27.02 22.66
N ILE A 225 -1.62 25.80 22.28
CA ILE A 225 -1.11 24.77 23.20
C ILE A 225 0.44 24.79 23.13
N LYS A 226 1.08 24.96 24.27
CA LYS A 226 2.54 24.99 24.36
C LYS A 226 3.12 23.60 24.58
N ILE A 227 4.02 23.14 23.72
CA ILE A 227 4.79 21.93 23.96
C ILE A 227 5.89 22.21 24.97
N THR A 228 5.81 21.62 26.15
CA THR A 228 6.71 21.87 27.30
C THR A 228 7.77 20.77 27.48
N ALA A 229 7.55 19.61 26.94
CA ALA A 229 8.53 18.51 26.83
C ALA A 229 8.44 17.87 25.45
N ASN A 230 9.59 17.49 24.86
CA ASN A 230 9.64 16.90 23.54
C ASN A 230 10.77 15.86 23.49
N GLU A 231 10.44 14.65 23.90
CA GLU A 231 11.37 13.55 24.13
C GLU A 231 11.30 12.48 23.03
N ARG A 232 12.39 11.76 22.85
CA ARG A 232 12.51 10.66 21.88
C ARG A 232 12.97 9.37 22.55
N PHE A 233 12.58 8.24 21.95
CA PHE A 233 13.02 6.91 22.35
C PHE A 233 13.09 5.97 21.15
N GLN A 234 13.83 4.87 21.28
CA GLN A 234 13.89 3.83 20.27
C GLN A 234 12.79 2.80 20.50
N ARG A 235 12.25 2.19 19.43
CA ARG A 235 11.19 1.16 19.55
C ARG A 235 11.60 -0.04 20.39
N GLN A 236 12.87 -0.34 20.44
CA GLN A 236 13.46 -1.45 21.20
C GLN A 236 13.95 -1.07 22.60
N ASP A 237 13.79 0.18 23.02
CA ASP A 237 14.14 0.60 24.37
C ASP A 237 13.39 -0.23 25.42
N THR A 238 14.09 -0.63 26.48
CA THR A 238 13.52 -1.42 27.58
C THR A 238 13.26 -0.57 28.82
N SER A 239 13.52 0.74 28.78
CA SER A 239 13.28 1.68 29.86
C SER A 239 12.97 3.08 29.32
N MET A 240 11.97 3.73 29.92
CA MET A 240 11.55 5.10 29.62
C MET A 240 11.72 6.03 30.82
N THR A 241 12.46 5.59 31.86
CA THR A 241 12.56 6.31 33.15
C THR A 241 13.06 7.73 32.96
N GLY A 242 14.10 7.95 32.15
CA GLY A 242 14.69 9.27 31.92
C GLY A 242 13.74 10.22 31.18
N GLN A 243 13.11 9.74 30.13
CA GLN A 243 12.15 10.51 29.34
C GLN A 243 10.90 10.85 30.18
N GLY A 244 10.37 9.87 30.91
CA GLY A 244 9.23 10.07 31.80
C GLY A 244 9.50 11.14 32.87
N LEU A 245 10.67 11.12 33.50
CA LEU A 245 11.07 12.15 34.49
C LEU A 245 11.13 13.55 33.88
N LYS A 246 11.66 13.70 32.66
CA LYS A 246 11.71 15.00 31.99
C LYS A 246 10.32 15.53 31.68
N VAL A 247 9.41 14.65 31.24
CA VAL A 247 8.00 15.02 31.03
C VAL A 247 7.34 15.45 32.33
N LEU A 248 7.51 14.69 33.42
CA LEU A 248 6.97 15.04 34.73
C LEU A 248 7.50 16.37 35.27
N MET A 249 8.79 16.64 35.11
CA MET A 249 9.39 17.93 35.51
C MET A 249 8.80 19.12 34.73
N ALA A 250 8.42 18.94 33.46
CA ALA A 250 7.77 19.95 32.65
C ALA A 250 6.29 20.19 33.02
N LYS A 251 5.69 19.33 33.82
CA LYS A 251 4.30 19.42 34.35
C LYS A 251 3.26 19.76 33.26
N PRO A 252 3.21 19.01 32.12
CA PRO A 252 2.22 19.29 31.11
C PRO A 252 0.80 18.90 31.58
N ASP A 253 -0.23 19.61 31.06
CA ASP A 253 -1.65 19.27 31.30
C ASP A 253 -1.98 17.91 30.65
N ALA A 254 -1.40 17.63 29.50
CA ALA A 254 -1.57 16.38 28.77
C ALA A 254 -0.26 15.87 28.18
N VAL A 255 -0.21 14.59 27.86
CA VAL A 255 0.92 13.96 27.15
C VAL A 255 0.40 13.25 25.92
N LEU A 256 1.04 13.47 24.77
CA LEU A 256 0.87 12.66 23.57
C LEU A 256 2.03 11.69 23.41
N ILE A 257 1.72 10.41 23.20
CA ILE A 257 2.68 9.36 22.90
C ILE A 257 2.54 8.96 21.43
N ALA A 258 3.61 9.13 20.66
CA ALA A 258 3.66 8.83 19.24
C ALA A 258 4.54 7.61 18.97
N ALA A 259 3.94 6.43 19.09
CA ALA A 259 4.62 5.14 18.86
C ALA A 259 3.65 4.09 18.32
N PRO A 260 4.08 3.21 17.40
CA PRO A 260 3.23 2.16 16.86
C PRO A 260 3.43 0.83 17.60
N GLY A 261 2.36 0.03 17.65
CA GLY A 261 2.40 -1.34 18.17
C GLY A 261 2.77 -1.40 19.65
N SER A 262 3.57 -2.38 20.04
CA SER A 262 3.97 -2.59 21.46
C SER A 262 4.78 -1.44 22.05
N SER A 263 5.49 -0.68 21.21
CA SER A 263 6.28 0.47 21.68
C SER A 263 5.45 1.62 22.22
N SER A 264 4.12 1.64 21.99
CA SER A 264 3.19 2.64 22.52
C SER A 264 2.88 2.45 24.02
N VAL A 265 3.07 1.23 24.55
CA VAL A 265 2.63 0.85 25.90
C VAL A 265 3.59 1.33 26.98
N MET A 266 4.88 1.05 26.82
CA MET A 266 5.90 1.31 27.85
C MET A 266 5.99 2.79 28.26
N PRO A 267 5.96 3.78 27.36
CA PRO A 267 5.97 5.18 27.75
C PRO A 267 4.80 5.53 28.66
N GLN A 268 3.61 5.07 28.34
CA GLN A 268 2.41 5.32 29.16
C GLN A 268 2.46 4.65 30.52
N THR A 269 2.83 3.37 30.57
CA THR A 269 2.93 2.65 31.84
C THR A 269 4.01 3.25 32.72
N THR A 270 5.13 3.71 32.17
CA THR A 270 6.18 4.43 32.91
C THR A 270 5.68 5.74 33.49
N LEU A 271 4.96 6.55 32.72
CA LEU A 271 4.37 7.80 33.24
C LEU A 271 3.39 7.53 34.38
N ALA A 272 2.54 6.50 34.24
CA ALA A 272 1.59 6.08 35.27
C ALA A 272 2.32 5.63 36.56
N ASP A 273 3.39 4.84 36.44
CA ASP A 273 4.21 4.38 37.57
C ASP A 273 4.95 5.53 38.26
N GLN A 274 5.36 6.54 37.52
CA GLN A 274 5.96 7.75 38.02
C GLN A 274 4.96 8.75 38.60
N GLY A 275 3.65 8.41 38.57
CA GLY A 275 2.61 9.20 39.18
C GLY A 275 2.03 10.32 38.35
N TYR A 276 2.21 10.33 37.03
CA TYR A 276 1.54 11.28 36.15
C TYR A 276 0.01 11.12 36.24
N LYS A 277 -0.71 12.24 36.37
CA LYS A 277 -2.16 12.26 36.55
C LYS A 277 -2.91 13.05 35.47
N GLY A 278 -2.18 13.69 34.55
CA GLY A 278 -2.79 14.40 33.43
C GLY A 278 -3.33 13.44 32.37
N GLN A 279 -4.05 13.99 31.42
CA GLN A 279 -4.61 13.22 30.31
C GLN A 279 -3.49 12.66 29.40
N ILE A 280 -3.58 11.38 29.07
CA ILE A 280 -2.69 10.76 28.09
C ILE A 280 -3.45 10.55 26.78
N TYR A 281 -2.85 11.03 25.71
CA TYR A 281 -3.27 10.80 24.34
C TYR A 281 -2.28 9.85 23.66
N GLN A 282 -2.80 9.04 22.76
CA GLN A 282 -2.01 8.16 21.90
C GLN A 282 -2.29 8.50 20.43
N THR A 283 -1.35 8.17 19.57
CA THR A 283 -1.61 8.17 18.13
C THR A 283 -2.38 6.93 17.72
N HIS A 284 -2.93 6.90 16.50
CA HIS A 284 -3.55 5.69 15.93
C HIS A 284 -2.62 4.47 15.89
N GLY A 285 -1.31 4.67 16.09
CA GLY A 285 -0.34 3.59 16.25
C GLY A 285 -0.59 2.67 17.44
N ALA A 286 -1.38 3.12 18.44
CA ALA A 286 -1.80 2.34 19.60
C ALA A 286 -3.17 1.65 19.43
N ALA A 287 -3.81 1.78 18.27
CA ALA A 287 -5.16 1.29 17.99
C ALA A 287 -5.20 -0.24 17.78
N LEU A 288 -4.93 -1.02 18.84
CA LEU A 288 -4.88 -2.48 18.83
C LEU A 288 -5.17 -3.08 20.22
N ASP A 289 -5.83 -4.24 20.26
CA ASP A 289 -6.18 -4.93 21.53
C ASP A 289 -4.95 -5.30 22.40
N PRO A 290 -3.78 -5.69 21.85
CA PRO A 290 -2.59 -5.86 22.66
C PRO A 290 -2.17 -4.65 23.48
N PHE A 291 -2.48 -3.41 23.05
CA PHE A 291 -2.27 -2.21 23.86
C PHE A 291 -3.04 -2.28 25.19
N LEU A 292 -4.32 -2.68 25.14
CA LEU A 292 -5.16 -2.85 26.33
C LEU A 292 -4.62 -3.95 27.25
N LYS A 293 -4.27 -5.11 26.67
CA LYS A 293 -3.78 -6.28 27.40
C LYS A 293 -2.45 -6.00 28.10
N LEU A 294 -1.52 -5.35 27.42
CA LEU A 294 -0.19 -5.04 27.94
C LEU A 294 -0.21 -3.86 28.93
N GLY A 295 -1.04 -2.87 28.66
CA GLY A 295 -1.16 -1.68 29.49
C GLY A 295 -2.01 -1.87 30.74
N GLY A 296 -3.02 -2.77 30.69
CA GLY A 296 -3.93 -3.08 31.79
C GLY A 296 -4.60 -1.82 32.33
N LYS A 297 -4.66 -1.69 33.64
CA LYS A 297 -5.28 -0.52 34.29
C LYS A 297 -4.57 0.81 34.03
N LYS A 298 -3.30 0.79 33.59
CA LYS A 298 -2.51 2.00 33.37
C LYS A 298 -2.86 2.72 32.06
N VAL A 299 -3.65 2.09 31.21
CA VAL A 299 -4.12 2.69 29.95
C VAL A 299 -5.59 3.10 30.01
N GLU A 300 -6.26 2.94 31.16
CA GLU A 300 -7.63 3.39 31.37
C GLU A 300 -7.73 4.92 31.17
N GLY A 301 -8.75 5.39 30.47
CA GLY A 301 -8.94 6.80 30.14
C GLY A 301 -8.03 7.36 29.04
N THR A 302 -7.20 6.53 28.42
CA THR A 302 -6.40 6.94 27.24
C THR A 302 -7.35 7.39 26.12
N ILE A 303 -6.99 8.48 25.44
CA ILE A 303 -7.73 8.98 24.27
C ILE A 303 -6.84 8.86 23.04
N LEU A 304 -7.41 8.41 21.95
CA LEU A 304 -6.79 8.45 20.63
C LEU A 304 -7.83 8.68 19.53
N ALA A 305 -7.38 9.08 18.35
CA ALA A 305 -8.22 9.10 17.17
C ALA A 305 -7.76 7.97 16.24
N ALA A 306 -8.69 7.20 15.71
CA ALA A 306 -8.43 6.09 14.79
C ALA A 306 -9.67 5.83 13.92
N SER A 307 -9.60 4.84 13.04
CA SER A 307 -10.77 4.40 12.28
C SER A 307 -11.82 3.75 13.17
N LEU A 308 -13.04 3.60 12.65
CA LEU A 308 -14.19 3.00 13.34
C LEU A 308 -13.99 1.53 13.77
N MET A 309 -12.98 0.85 13.27
CA MET A 309 -12.77 -0.60 13.44
C MET A 309 -12.87 -1.11 14.87
N LEU A 310 -12.37 -0.34 15.85
CA LEU A 310 -12.33 -0.75 17.27
C LEU A 310 -13.64 -0.47 18.01
N VAL A 311 -14.52 0.32 17.42
CA VAL A 311 -15.79 0.78 18.02
C VAL A 311 -16.98 0.65 17.09
N ILE A 312 -16.90 -0.30 16.15
CA ILE A 312 -17.85 -0.47 15.04
C ILE A 312 -19.31 -0.60 15.50
N ASP A 313 -19.53 -1.24 16.65
CA ASP A 313 -20.86 -1.44 17.22
C ASP A 313 -21.48 -0.14 17.77
N GLU A 314 -20.65 0.88 18.03
CA GLU A 314 -21.08 2.17 18.57
C GLU A 314 -21.22 3.28 17.51
N VAL A 315 -20.72 3.01 16.28
CA VAL A 315 -20.79 3.95 15.14
C VAL A 315 -22.18 3.88 14.48
N ASP A 316 -22.68 5.02 13.99
CA ASP A 316 -23.97 5.11 13.32
C ASP A 316 -24.06 4.18 12.09
N ASP A 317 -25.22 3.56 11.89
CA ASP A 317 -25.46 2.65 10.78
C ASP A 317 -25.37 3.32 9.40
N SER A 318 -25.54 4.64 9.35
CA SER A 318 -25.39 5.43 8.12
C SER A 318 -23.94 5.70 7.72
N HIS A 319 -22.96 5.35 8.56
CA HIS A 319 -21.55 5.55 8.24
C HIS A 319 -21.15 4.67 7.03
N PRO A 320 -20.60 5.26 5.95
CA PRO A 320 -20.39 4.56 4.67
C PRO A 320 -19.48 3.33 4.78
N SER A 321 -18.56 3.33 5.74
CA SER A 321 -17.60 2.24 5.97
C SER A 321 -18.15 1.11 6.86
N LYS A 322 -19.26 1.31 7.59
CA LYS A 322 -19.67 0.40 8.66
C LYS A 322 -19.96 -1.02 8.14
N ALA A 323 -20.72 -1.14 7.06
CA ALA A 323 -21.08 -2.45 6.51
C ALA A 323 -19.85 -3.20 5.97
N ILE A 324 -18.92 -2.49 5.30
CA ILE A 324 -17.69 -3.08 4.74
C ILE A 324 -16.74 -3.50 5.87
N ALA A 325 -16.63 -2.67 6.91
CA ALA A 325 -15.80 -2.97 8.08
C ALA A 325 -16.35 -4.17 8.85
N ALA A 326 -17.68 -4.28 9.03
CA ALA A 326 -18.32 -5.41 9.69
C ALA A 326 -18.07 -6.72 8.93
N ASP A 327 -18.28 -6.75 7.61
CA ASP A 327 -17.99 -7.92 6.76
C ASP A 327 -16.53 -8.36 6.89
N TYR A 328 -15.59 -7.42 6.81
CA TYR A 328 -14.17 -7.71 7.00
C TYR A 328 -13.86 -8.29 8.38
N ILE A 329 -14.41 -7.71 9.46
CA ILE A 329 -14.23 -8.19 10.83
C ILE A 329 -14.74 -9.62 10.98
N ASP A 330 -15.94 -9.92 10.46
CA ASP A 330 -16.55 -11.23 10.56
C ASP A 330 -15.75 -12.28 9.79
N ARG A 331 -15.34 -11.99 8.56
CA ARG A 331 -14.48 -12.89 7.76
C ARG A 331 -13.11 -13.11 8.40
N TYR A 332 -12.54 -12.09 9.04
CA TYR A 332 -11.28 -12.22 9.76
C TYR A 332 -11.45 -13.10 11.00
N LYS A 333 -12.51 -12.87 11.80
CA LYS A 333 -12.85 -13.70 12.98
C LYS A 333 -13.11 -15.14 12.61
N GLU A 334 -13.86 -15.40 11.54
CA GLU A 334 -14.12 -16.76 11.05
C GLU A 334 -12.82 -17.49 10.73
N ARG A 335 -11.87 -16.81 10.10
CA ARG A 335 -10.61 -17.41 9.65
C ARG A 335 -9.57 -17.58 10.74
N TYR A 336 -9.46 -16.61 11.66
CA TYR A 336 -8.36 -16.53 12.64
C TYR A 336 -8.81 -16.68 14.09
N GLY A 337 -10.10 -16.72 14.39
CA GLY A 337 -10.65 -16.88 15.74
C GLY A 337 -10.54 -15.65 16.64
N GLU A 338 -10.11 -14.50 16.11
CA GLU A 338 -9.94 -13.23 16.82
C GLU A 338 -10.34 -12.04 15.95
N ALA A 339 -10.69 -10.92 16.56
CA ALA A 339 -10.96 -9.68 15.82
C ALA A 339 -9.67 -9.12 15.18
N PRO A 340 -9.75 -8.55 13.97
CA PRO A 340 -8.61 -7.87 13.38
C PRO A 340 -8.28 -6.59 14.16
N ALA A 341 -6.98 -6.21 14.20
CA ALA A 341 -6.58 -4.86 14.55
C ALA A 341 -6.84 -3.91 13.35
N THR A 342 -6.85 -2.59 13.60
CA THR A 342 -6.98 -1.58 12.54
C THR A 342 -5.93 -1.75 11.44
N PHE A 343 -4.75 -2.25 11.77
CA PHE A 343 -3.64 -2.46 10.84
C PHE A 343 -3.94 -3.51 9.77
N GLY A 344 -4.70 -4.55 10.08
CA GLY A 344 -5.15 -5.52 9.08
C GLY A 344 -6.06 -4.89 8.04
N ALA A 345 -6.95 -4.02 8.49
CA ALA A 345 -7.86 -3.26 7.64
C ALA A 345 -7.11 -2.37 6.63
N ASN A 346 -5.96 -1.77 7.01
CA ASN A 346 -5.16 -0.98 6.07
C ASN A 346 -4.73 -1.79 4.84
N VAL A 347 -4.36 -3.04 5.03
CA VAL A 347 -3.96 -3.92 3.91
C VAL A 347 -5.17 -4.45 3.16
N TYR A 348 -6.27 -4.75 3.85
CA TYR A 348 -7.52 -5.12 3.20
C TYR A 348 -8.04 -4.00 2.28
N ASP A 349 -7.95 -2.74 2.72
CA ASP A 349 -8.33 -1.56 1.94
C ASP A 349 -7.42 -1.37 0.70
N ALA A 350 -6.12 -1.75 0.79
CA ALA A 350 -5.27 -1.82 -0.40
C ALA A 350 -5.85 -2.80 -1.44
N GLY A 351 -6.42 -3.91 -1.00
CA GLY A 351 -7.14 -4.86 -1.86
C GLY A 351 -8.35 -4.22 -2.54
N LEU A 352 -9.17 -3.47 -1.81
CA LEU A 352 -10.34 -2.77 -2.36
C LEU A 352 -9.94 -1.70 -3.39
N LEU A 353 -8.88 -0.95 -3.13
CA LEU A 353 -8.32 0.02 -4.08
C LEU A 353 -7.85 -0.67 -5.37
N LEU A 354 -7.15 -1.80 -5.25
CA LEU A 354 -6.70 -2.59 -6.41
C LEU A 354 -7.88 -3.23 -7.16
N GLU A 355 -8.91 -3.71 -6.45
CA GLU A 355 -10.14 -4.25 -7.05
C GLU A 355 -10.84 -3.22 -7.94
N ARG A 356 -10.81 -1.95 -7.54
CA ARG A 356 -11.32 -0.84 -8.32
C ARG A 356 -10.41 -0.45 -9.48
N ALA A 357 -9.09 -0.40 -9.26
CA ALA A 357 -8.13 0.18 -10.20
C ALA A 357 -7.66 -0.79 -11.29
N ILE A 358 -7.56 -2.09 -11.01
CA ILE A 358 -7.07 -3.09 -11.97
C ILE A 358 -7.94 -3.14 -13.23
N PRO A 359 -9.29 -3.25 -13.16
CA PRO A 359 -10.13 -3.27 -14.37
C PRO A 359 -10.02 -2.00 -15.22
N GLU A 360 -9.76 -0.85 -14.59
CA GLU A 360 -9.55 0.40 -15.31
C GLU A 360 -8.21 0.40 -16.06
N ALA A 361 -7.14 -0.10 -15.43
CA ALA A 361 -5.83 -0.22 -16.05
C ALA A 361 -5.83 -1.20 -17.23
N GLU A 362 -6.57 -2.30 -17.13
CA GLU A 362 -6.71 -3.32 -18.18
C GLU A 362 -7.35 -2.81 -19.46
N LYS A 363 -8.15 -1.74 -19.40
CA LYS A 363 -8.71 -1.11 -20.59
C LYS A 363 -7.64 -0.55 -21.54
N THR A 364 -6.44 -0.28 -21.03
CA THR A 364 -5.37 0.41 -21.77
C THR A 364 -4.08 -0.38 -21.88
N ALA A 365 -3.82 -1.33 -20.99
CA ALA A 365 -2.55 -2.07 -20.96
C ALA A 365 -2.72 -3.48 -20.36
N GLN A 366 -1.77 -4.36 -20.65
CA GLN A 366 -1.76 -5.76 -20.18
C GLN A 366 -0.94 -5.88 -18.89
N PRO A 367 -1.38 -6.70 -17.90
CA PRO A 367 -0.59 -7.05 -16.72
C PRO A 367 0.83 -7.50 -17.06
N GLY A 368 1.78 -7.24 -16.17
CA GLY A 368 3.20 -7.55 -16.35
C GLY A 368 3.98 -6.51 -17.17
N THR A 369 3.35 -5.43 -17.65
CA THR A 369 4.00 -4.39 -18.46
C THR A 369 4.18 -3.07 -17.70
N ALA A 370 5.18 -2.28 -18.08
CA ALA A 370 5.35 -0.93 -17.54
C ALA A 370 4.14 -0.03 -17.85
N ALA A 371 3.50 -0.22 -18.99
CA ALA A 371 2.30 0.51 -19.36
C ALA A 371 1.13 0.19 -18.41
N PHE A 372 0.99 -1.08 -18.00
CA PHE A 372 -0.04 -1.48 -17.03
C PHE A 372 0.23 -0.85 -15.64
N ARG A 373 1.46 -0.87 -15.16
CA ARG A 373 1.82 -0.24 -13.88
C ARG A 373 1.53 1.26 -13.88
N ALA A 374 1.81 1.96 -14.98
CA ALA A 374 1.47 3.37 -15.14
C ALA A 374 -0.04 3.59 -15.17
N ALA A 375 -0.78 2.79 -15.93
CA ALA A 375 -2.25 2.86 -15.98
C ALA A 375 -2.88 2.54 -14.61
N LEU A 376 -2.31 1.60 -13.84
CA LEU A 376 -2.76 1.26 -12.50
C LEU A 376 -2.55 2.43 -11.52
N ARG A 377 -1.41 3.11 -11.58
CA ARG A 377 -1.16 4.35 -10.83
C ARG A 377 -2.21 5.41 -11.18
N ASP A 378 -2.42 5.67 -12.46
CA ASP A 378 -3.36 6.69 -12.93
C ASP A 378 -4.82 6.35 -12.56
N ALA A 379 -5.15 5.06 -12.45
CA ALA A 379 -6.46 4.61 -11.99
C ALA A 379 -6.62 4.79 -10.47
N LEU A 380 -5.57 4.56 -9.69
CA LEU A 380 -5.57 4.82 -8.24
C LEU A 380 -5.76 6.30 -7.93
N GLU A 381 -5.09 7.21 -8.66
CA GLU A 381 -5.26 8.67 -8.54
C GLU A 381 -6.68 9.17 -8.85
N LYS A 382 -7.49 8.38 -9.54
CA LYS A 382 -8.89 8.67 -9.88
C LYS A 382 -9.90 7.99 -8.97
N THR A 383 -9.44 7.45 -7.84
CA THR A 383 -10.34 6.87 -6.85
C THR A 383 -11.22 7.97 -6.25
N GLU A 384 -12.55 7.85 -6.42
CA GLU A 384 -13.54 8.81 -5.94
C GLU A 384 -14.62 8.06 -5.16
N GLU A 385 -14.97 8.59 -3.97
CA GLU A 385 -15.99 8.08 -3.04
C GLU A 385 -15.94 6.54 -2.86
N LEU A 386 -14.74 5.97 -2.78
CA LEU A 386 -14.59 4.55 -2.49
C LEU A 386 -14.73 4.33 -0.97
N ALA A 387 -15.88 3.87 -0.55
CA ALA A 387 -16.06 3.41 0.82
C ALA A 387 -15.21 2.14 1.06
N ALA A 388 -14.44 2.14 2.13
CA ALA A 388 -13.57 1.04 2.55
C ALA A 388 -13.74 0.76 4.04
N THR A 389 -12.91 -0.08 4.64
CA THR A 389 -13.11 -0.49 6.03
C THR A 389 -12.83 0.62 7.05
N GLN A 390 -12.02 1.62 6.70
CA GLN A 390 -11.55 2.63 7.64
C GLN A 390 -11.99 4.05 7.32
N GLY A 391 -12.72 4.25 6.25
CA GLY A 391 -13.17 5.57 5.78
C GLY A 391 -13.50 5.52 4.29
N VAL A 392 -13.53 6.68 3.68
CA VAL A 392 -13.82 6.85 2.25
C VAL A 392 -12.59 7.44 1.57
N TYR A 393 -12.17 6.84 0.46
CA TYR A 393 -11.02 7.29 -0.31
C TYR A 393 -11.46 8.22 -1.45
N ASN A 394 -10.82 9.38 -1.52
CA ASN A 394 -10.89 10.36 -2.60
C ASN A 394 -9.46 10.75 -2.97
N MET A 395 -8.82 9.97 -3.83
CA MET A 395 -7.43 10.20 -4.22
C MET A 395 -7.33 11.16 -5.41
N THR A 396 -6.26 11.96 -5.42
CA THR A 396 -5.91 12.85 -6.53
C THR A 396 -4.41 12.78 -6.79
N PRO A 397 -3.89 13.34 -7.90
CA PRO A 397 -2.45 13.43 -8.14
C PRO A 397 -1.67 14.20 -7.04
N GLU A 398 -2.35 15.04 -6.25
CA GLU A 398 -1.77 15.81 -5.15
C GLU A 398 -1.97 15.15 -3.78
N ASP A 399 -2.99 14.28 -3.65
CA ASP A 399 -3.31 13.57 -2.40
C ASP A 399 -3.46 12.07 -2.65
N HIS A 400 -2.42 11.31 -2.36
CA HIS A 400 -2.37 9.86 -2.44
C HIS A 400 -2.76 9.15 -1.12
N SER A 401 -3.32 9.85 -0.14
CA SER A 401 -3.97 9.30 1.04
C SER A 401 -5.49 9.26 0.88
N GLY A 402 -6.08 10.37 0.41
CA GLY A 402 -7.48 10.47 0.02
C GLY A 402 -8.50 10.38 1.15
N PHE A 403 -8.09 10.30 2.43
CA PHE A 403 -9.00 10.28 3.57
C PHE A 403 -9.47 11.66 3.98
N ASP A 404 -10.75 11.78 4.32
CA ASP A 404 -11.34 12.90 5.01
C ASP A 404 -11.76 12.56 6.45
N GLU A 405 -12.53 13.42 7.11
CA GLU A 405 -12.95 13.26 8.50
C GLU A 405 -13.78 12.00 8.75
N ARG A 406 -14.40 11.42 7.72
CA ARG A 406 -15.10 10.14 7.82
C ARG A 406 -14.16 8.95 8.12
N GLY A 407 -12.86 9.15 8.02
CA GLY A 407 -11.84 8.13 8.33
C GLY A 407 -11.33 8.20 9.78
N ARG A 408 -11.92 9.00 10.67
CA ARG A 408 -11.43 9.17 12.05
C ARG A 408 -12.55 9.23 13.07
N GLU A 409 -12.39 8.47 14.15
CA GLU A 409 -13.25 8.52 15.34
C GLU A 409 -12.39 8.82 16.57
N LEU A 410 -12.88 9.65 17.49
CA LEU A 410 -12.28 9.77 18.81
C LEU A 410 -12.72 8.59 19.67
N ILE A 411 -11.76 7.84 20.20
CA ILE A 411 -12.00 6.66 21.03
C ILE A 411 -11.22 6.76 22.34
N THR A 412 -11.70 6.06 23.34
CA THR A 412 -11.09 6.01 24.67
C THR A 412 -11.02 4.58 25.18
N VAL A 413 -10.18 4.36 26.19
CA VAL A 413 -10.18 3.11 26.96
C VAL A 413 -11.13 3.26 28.15
N LYS A 414 -12.19 2.45 28.19
CA LYS A 414 -13.19 2.44 29.27
C LYS A 414 -13.45 1.01 29.74
N ASN A 415 -13.24 0.75 31.03
CA ASN A 415 -13.35 -0.59 31.63
C ASN A 415 -12.45 -1.64 30.92
N GLY A 416 -11.27 -1.22 30.48
CA GLY A 416 -10.31 -2.08 29.77
C GLY A 416 -10.70 -2.45 28.33
N GLN A 417 -11.65 -1.73 27.73
CA GLN A 417 -12.11 -1.91 26.35
C GLN A 417 -12.07 -0.58 25.58
N TRP A 418 -12.00 -0.67 24.27
CA TRP A 418 -12.20 0.48 23.41
C TRP A 418 -13.66 0.94 23.45
N ALA A 419 -13.89 2.21 23.47
CA ALA A 419 -15.22 2.82 23.45
C ALA A 419 -15.19 4.12 22.63
N LEU A 420 -16.27 4.42 21.92
CA LEU A 420 -16.43 5.69 21.22
C LEU A 420 -16.46 6.82 22.27
N LEU A 421 -15.62 7.82 22.08
CA LEU A 421 -15.63 9.01 22.94
C LEU A 421 -16.79 9.91 22.48
N LYS A 422 -17.87 9.92 23.27
CA LYS A 422 -19.03 10.80 23.06
C LYS A 422 -18.78 12.12 23.77
N ASP A 423 -19.05 13.25 23.10
CA ASP A 423 -18.96 14.62 23.62
C ASP A 423 -19.79 14.81 24.90
#